data_0147c890f3dcbf64bbf248434d08b76b
#
_entry.id   0147c890f3dcbf64bbf248434d08b76b
#
_cell.length_a   1.000
_cell.length_b   1.000
_cell.length_c   1.000
_cell.angle_alpha   90.00
_cell.angle_beta   90.00
_cell.angle_gamma   90.00
#
_symmetry.space_group_name_H-M   'P 1'
#
loop_
_entity.id
_entity.type
_entity.pdbx_description
1 polymer ?
#
loop_
_entity_poly.entity_id
_entity_poly.type
_entity_poly.pdbx_seq_one_letter_code
_entity_poly.pdbx_strand_id
1 'polypeptide(L)'
;MPLNKYAPQAATHRRTQSAILEGAKNLIATVGLAKMSMIEIADTSEVSRATLYNHYRDKESVVAALCDSEIRRLVSIAQSAINPTSVLEALSLAVSSDAALAHMRTNDPAPLAQVLSATDNPLSTQFNDALAIILQSQILADLAIRWLIGQVLQPLAPEDSRLQAEFLISRANL
;
A
#
# COMPACT_ATOMS: atom_id res chain seq x y z
N MET A 1 -26.12 -24.85 -19.97
CA MET A 1 -25.07 -23.89 -19.59
C MET A 1 -23.98 -24.63 -18.83
N PRO A 2 -22.74 -24.72 -19.28
CA PRO A 2 -21.68 -25.38 -18.50
C PRO A 2 -21.31 -24.48 -17.31
N LEU A 3 -21.48 -24.98 -16.10
CA LEU A 3 -20.98 -24.39 -14.86
C LEU A 3 -19.48 -24.20 -14.97
N ASN A 4 -19.02 -22.96 -14.85
CA ASN A 4 -17.62 -22.56 -14.98
C ASN A 4 -16.74 -23.25 -13.92
N LYS A 5 -16.11 -24.36 -14.26
CA LYS A 5 -15.27 -25.22 -13.41
C LYS A 5 -14.02 -24.50 -12.88
N TYR A 6 -13.70 -23.30 -13.41
CA TYR A 6 -12.51 -22.52 -13.08
C TYR A 6 -12.75 -21.43 -11.99
N ALA A 7 -13.99 -21.12 -11.67
CA ALA A 7 -14.31 -20.09 -10.67
C ALA A 7 -13.81 -20.42 -9.24
N PRO A 8 -13.90 -21.67 -8.74
CA PRO A 8 -13.40 -22.02 -7.42
C PRO A 8 -11.88 -21.94 -7.31
N GLN A 9 -11.14 -22.36 -8.36
CA GLN A 9 -9.67 -22.33 -8.37
C GLN A 9 -9.14 -20.90 -8.37
N ALA A 10 -9.72 -19.99 -9.15
CA ALA A 10 -9.34 -18.58 -9.16
C ALA A 10 -9.62 -17.88 -7.81
N ALA A 11 -10.69 -18.26 -7.12
CA ALA A 11 -11.00 -17.73 -5.79
C ALA A 11 -10.00 -18.22 -4.74
N THR A 12 -9.65 -19.51 -4.78
CA THR A 12 -8.63 -20.09 -3.89
C THR A 12 -7.27 -19.48 -4.14
N HIS A 13 -6.86 -19.32 -5.41
CA HIS A 13 -5.59 -18.70 -5.77
C HIS A 13 -5.47 -17.27 -5.21
N ARG A 14 -6.53 -16.45 -5.35
CA ARG A 14 -6.55 -15.09 -4.80
C ARG A 14 -6.49 -15.05 -3.28
N ARG A 15 -7.18 -15.97 -2.58
CA ARG A 15 -7.12 -16.06 -1.11
C ARG A 15 -5.72 -16.41 -0.63
N THR A 16 -5.07 -17.39 -1.27
CA THR A 16 -3.69 -17.77 -0.98
C THR A 16 -2.73 -16.60 -1.21
N GLN A 17 -2.88 -15.90 -2.34
CA GLN A 17 -2.08 -14.71 -2.64
C GLN A 17 -2.25 -13.63 -1.55
N SER A 18 -3.49 -13.32 -1.15
CA SER A 18 -3.74 -12.35 -0.08
C SER A 18 -3.11 -12.78 1.24
N ALA A 19 -3.23 -14.04 1.63
CA ALA A 19 -2.62 -14.57 2.85
C ALA A 19 -1.08 -14.43 2.83
N ILE A 20 -0.43 -14.72 1.69
CA ILE A 20 1.02 -14.56 1.53
C ILE A 20 1.43 -13.09 1.69
N LEU A 21 0.72 -12.16 1.06
CA LEU A 21 1.03 -10.73 1.15
C LEU A 21 0.78 -10.17 2.56
N GLU A 22 -0.27 -10.62 3.24
CA GLU A 22 -0.54 -10.25 4.62
C GLU A 22 0.53 -10.79 5.57
N GLY A 23 0.94 -12.06 5.43
CA GLY A 23 2.04 -12.65 6.18
C GLY A 23 3.36 -11.91 5.97
N ALA A 24 3.68 -11.56 4.73
CA ALA A 24 4.88 -10.76 4.41
C ALA A 24 4.81 -9.36 5.06
N LYS A 25 3.66 -8.69 5.02
CA LYS A 25 3.45 -7.38 5.67
C LYS A 25 3.63 -7.46 7.19
N ASN A 26 3.10 -8.50 7.82
CA ASN A 26 3.24 -8.75 9.26
C ASN A 26 4.72 -9.01 9.64
N LEU A 27 5.46 -9.74 8.81
CA LEU A 27 6.90 -9.94 9.02
C LEU A 27 7.67 -8.62 8.89
N ILE A 28 7.37 -7.79 7.90
CA ILE A 28 8.00 -6.47 7.79
C ILE A 28 7.73 -5.65 9.05
N ALA A 29 6.51 -5.69 9.58
CA ALA A 29 6.13 -4.95 10.78
C ALA A 29 6.82 -5.45 12.07
N THR A 30 7.29 -6.70 12.11
CA THR A 30 7.84 -7.32 13.32
C THR A 30 9.35 -7.56 13.26
N VAL A 31 9.85 -8.14 12.17
CA VAL A 31 11.27 -8.50 12.03
C VAL A 31 12.02 -7.64 11.02
N GLY A 32 11.31 -6.93 10.17
CA GLY A 32 11.84 -6.04 9.15
C GLY A 32 12.08 -6.69 7.78
N LEU A 33 12.11 -5.85 6.76
CA LEU A 33 12.28 -6.29 5.36
C LEU A 33 13.63 -6.98 5.13
N ALA A 34 14.71 -6.47 5.74
CA ALA A 34 16.04 -7.03 5.56
C ALA A 34 16.14 -8.48 6.06
N LYS A 35 15.53 -8.78 7.19
CA LYS A 35 15.59 -10.11 7.84
C LYS A 35 14.54 -11.09 7.32
N MET A 36 13.46 -10.61 6.71
CA MET A 36 12.40 -11.45 6.17
C MET A 36 12.94 -12.45 5.13
N SER A 37 12.55 -13.71 5.24
CA SER A 37 12.90 -14.80 4.31
C SER A 37 11.67 -15.49 3.74
N MET A 38 11.82 -16.20 2.60
CA MET A 38 10.75 -16.98 1.98
C MET A 38 10.21 -18.09 2.92
N ILE A 39 11.05 -18.62 3.79
CA ILE A 39 10.65 -19.65 4.77
C ILE A 39 9.70 -19.03 5.80
N GLU A 40 10.08 -17.89 6.39
CA GLU A 40 9.26 -17.18 7.37
C GLU A 40 7.95 -16.68 6.75
N ILE A 41 7.96 -16.23 5.48
CA ILE A 41 6.73 -15.86 4.77
C ILE A 41 5.79 -17.07 4.66
N ALA A 42 6.28 -18.24 4.25
CA ALA A 42 5.46 -19.45 4.15
C ALA A 42 4.85 -19.84 5.50
N ASP A 43 5.67 -19.83 6.55
CA ASP A 43 5.26 -20.20 7.91
C ASP A 43 4.22 -19.19 8.47
N THR A 44 4.46 -17.88 8.33
CA THR A 44 3.55 -16.83 8.82
C THR A 44 2.24 -16.78 8.05
N SER A 45 2.25 -17.14 6.77
CA SER A 45 1.07 -17.19 5.91
C SER A 45 0.30 -18.50 5.98
N GLU A 46 0.78 -19.46 6.77
CA GLU A 46 0.22 -20.82 6.91
C GLU A 46 0.10 -21.55 5.56
N VAL A 47 1.04 -21.31 4.63
CA VAL A 47 1.09 -21.99 3.34
C VAL A 47 2.31 -22.89 3.23
N SER A 48 2.23 -23.96 2.40
CA SER A 48 3.42 -24.76 2.12
C SER A 48 4.44 -23.94 1.33
N ARG A 49 5.75 -24.25 1.51
CA ARG A 49 6.82 -23.64 0.70
C ARG A 49 6.57 -23.84 -0.80
N ALA A 50 6.12 -25.03 -1.21
CA ALA A 50 5.77 -25.30 -2.60
C ALA A 50 4.66 -24.37 -3.09
N THR A 51 3.64 -24.12 -2.28
CA THR A 51 2.57 -23.17 -2.59
C THR A 51 3.12 -21.75 -2.74
N LEU A 52 3.96 -21.29 -1.81
CA LEU A 52 4.58 -19.97 -1.90
C LEU A 52 5.40 -19.81 -3.20
N TYR A 53 6.28 -20.79 -3.51
CA TYR A 53 7.10 -20.74 -4.72
C TYR A 53 6.31 -20.87 -6.03
N ASN A 54 5.10 -21.44 -5.99
CA ASN A 54 4.17 -21.41 -7.14
C ASN A 54 3.55 -20.02 -7.36
N HIS A 55 3.48 -19.15 -6.34
CA HIS A 55 2.98 -17.79 -6.45
C HIS A 55 4.11 -16.77 -6.71
N TYR A 56 5.25 -16.93 -6.04
CA TYR A 56 6.35 -15.96 -6.03
C TYR A 56 7.69 -16.67 -6.08
N ARG A 57 8.51 -16.30 -7.06
CA ARG A 57 9.82 -16.91 -7.30
C ARG A 57 10.83 -16.64 -6.19
N ASP A 58 10.80 -15.43 -5.64
CA ASP A 58 11.77 -14.88 -4.70
C ASP A 58 11.13 -13.81 -3.80
N LYS A 59 11.87 -13.36 -2.80
CA LYS A 59 11.44 -12.32 -1.86
C LYS A 59 11.11 -11.01 -2.57
N GLU A 60 11.90 -10.63 -3.54
CA GLU A 60 11.74 -9.42 -4.34
C GLU A 60 10.39 -9.41 -5.06
N SER A 61 9.95 -10.53 -5.61
CA SER A 61 8.63 -10.67 -6.24
C SER A 61 7.47 -10.60 -5.24
N VAL A 62 7.66 -11.09 -4.01
CA VAL A 62 6.67 -10.90 -2.92
C VAL A 62 6.57 -9.42 -2.55
N VAL A 63 7.71 -8.75 -2.36
CA VAL A 63 7.75 -7.31 -2.00
C VAL A 63 7.12 -6.45 -3.08
N ALA A 64 7.43 -6.69 -4.35
CA ALA A 64 6.81 -5.96 -5.46
C ALA A 64 5.29 -6.14 -5.46
N ALA A 65 4.80 -7.38 -5.32
CA ALA A 65 3.37 -7.66 -5.25
C ALA A 65 2.70 -7.07 -3.99
N LEU A 66 3.42 -6.99 -2.87
CA LEU A 66 2.94 -6.31 -1.67
C LEU A 66 2.80 -4.80 -1.90
N CYS A 67 3.79 -4.14 -2.51
CA CYS A 67 3.69 -2.73 -2.88
C CYS A 67 2.48 -2.48 -3.78
N ASP A 68 2.27 -3.32 -4.79
CA ASP A 68 1.11 -3.26 -5.67
C ASP A 68 -0.22 -3.42 -4.92
N SER A 69 -0.26 -4.33 -3.95
CA SER A 69 -1.43 -4.53 -3.10
C SER A 69 -1.74 -3.33 -2.23
N GLU A 70 -0.70 -2.71 -1.65
CA GLU A 70 -0.86 -1.51 -0.82
C GLU A 70 -1.32 -0.30 -1.64
N ILE A 71 -0.81 -0.10 -2.84
CA ILE A 71 -1.30 0.96 -3.75
C ILE A 71 -2.79 0.74 -4.06
N ARG A 72 -3.21 -0.49 -4.40
CA ARG A 72 -4.64 -0.79 -4.63
C ARG A 72 -5.49 -0.55 -3.38
N ARG A 73 -4.96 -0.85 -2.19
CA ARG A 73 -5.63 -0.54 -0.91
C ARG A 73 -5.83 0.96 -0.74
N LEU A 74 -4.81 1.77 -1.03
CA LEU A 74 -4.91 3.23 -0.97
C LEU A 74 -5.92 3.78 -1.99
N VAL A 75 -5.94 3.25 -3.22
CA VAL A 75 -6.97 3.59 -4.22
C VAL A 75 -8.37 3.29 -3.69
N SER A 76 -8.56 2.12 -3.08
CA SER A 76 -9.86 1.73 -2.49
C SER A 76 -10.28 2.66 -1.35
N ILE A 77 -9.35 3.07 -0.49
CA ILE A 77 -9.61 4.06 0.56
C ILE A 77 -10.05 5.39 -0.05
N ALA A 78 -9.33 5.89 -1.06
CA ALA A 78 -9.66 7.14 -1.72
C ALA A 78 -11.06 7.11 -2.37
N GLN A 79 -11.41 6.00 -3.02
CA GLN A 79 -12.72 5.81 -3.66
C GLN A 79 -13.88 5.66 -2.68
N SER A 80 -13.61 5.25 -1.45
CA SER A 80 -14.63 5.04 -0.42
C SER A 80 -14.97 6.31 0.36
N ALA A 81 -14.17 7.35 0.25
CA ALA A 81 -14.35 8.59 0.99
C ALA A 81 -15.43 9.50 0.33
N ILE A 82 -16.09 10.32 1.17
CA ILE A 82 -17.30 11.06 0.76
C ILE A 82 -16.96 12.37 0.04
N ASN A 83 -15.81 12.99 0.38
CA ASN A 83 -15.39 14.28 -0.14
C ASN A 83 -13.84 14.38 -0.19
N PRO A 84 -13.28 15.36 -0.93
CA PRO A 84 -11.83 15.51 -1.08
C PRO A 84 -11.05 15.60 0.23
N THR A 85 -11.55 16.30 1.25
CA THR A 85 -10.89 16.40 2.55
C THR A 85 -10.82 15.05 3.24
N SER A 86 -11.93 14.30 3.29
CA SER A 86 -11.97 12.95 3.87
C SER A 86 -11.12 11.93 3.12
N VAL A 87 -10.91 12.11 1.80
CA VAL A 87 -9.94 11.32 1.02
C VAL A 87 -8.53 11.50 1.58
N LEU A 88 -8.08 12.77 1.67
CA LEU A 88 -6.72 13.07 2.12
C LEU A 88 -6.51 12.64 3.58
N GLU A 89 -7.48 12.89 4.45
CA GLU A 89 -7.43 12.46 5.86
C GLU A 89 -7.31 10.94 5.98
N ALA A 90 -8.16 10.18 5.28
CA ALA A 90 -8.15 8.72 5.33
C ALA A 90 -6.84 8.12 4.79
N LEU A 91 -6.30 8.67 3.70
CA LEU A 91 -5.00 8.26 3.16
C LEU A 91 -3.86 8.59 4.11
N SER A 92 -3.87 9.79 4.70
CA SER A 92 -2.91 10.23 5.71
C SER A 92 -2.88 9.29 6.91
N LEU A 93 -4.03 8.97 7.47
CA LEU A 93 -4.16 8.02 8.58
C LEU A 93 -3.65 6.63 8.18
N ALA A 94 -4.00 6.16 6.97
CA ALA A 94 -3.59 4.85 6.48
C ALA A 94 -2.07 4.69 6.38
N VAL A 95 -1.33 5.73 5.96
CA VAL A 95 0.14 5.67 5.85
C VAL A 95 0.84 5.99 7.17
N SER A 96 0.28 6.89 7.99
CA SER A 96 0.88 7.31 9.26
C SER A 96 0.79 6.23 10.33
N SER A 97 -0.29 5.43 10.33
CA SER A 97 -0.52 4.37 11.32
C SER A 97 -0.03 2.98 10.87
N ASP A 98 0.54 2.85 9.67
CA ASP A 98 0.97 1.55 9.15
C ASP A 98 2.19 1.00 9.91
N ALA A 99 2.03 -0.18 10.52
CA ALA A 99 3.06 -0.80 11.37
C ALA A 99 4.28 -1.25 10.57
N ALA A 100 4.11 -1.71 9.31
CA ALA A 100 5.22 -2.10 8.46
C ALA A 100 6.06 -0.87 8.07
N LEU A 101 5.42 0.24 7.70
CA LEU A 101 6.11 1.50 7.45
C LEU A 101 6.78 2.05 8.72
N ALA A 102 6.14 1.91 9.90
CA ALA A 102 6.75 2.31 11.18
C ALA A 102 8.02 1.52 11.47
N HIS A 103 8.01 0.21 11.25
CA HIS A 103 9.20 -0.63 11.42
C HIS A 103 10.30 -0.28 10.41
N MET A 104 9.95 -0.09 9.13
CA MET A 104 10.90 0.24 8.08
C MET A 104 11.57 1.60 8.31
N ARG A 105 10.85 2.61 8.81
CA ARG A 105 11.45 3.91 9.16
C ARG A 105 12.62 3.77 10.13
N THR A 106 12.49 2.89 11.11
CA THR A 106 13.46 2.74 12.18
C THR A 106 14.58 1.76 11.84
N ASN A 107 14.24 0.65 11.20
CA ASN A 107 15.13 -0.51 11.06
C ASN A 107 15.64 -0.74 9.63
N ASP A 108 14.85 -0.34 8.62
CA ASP A 108 15.15 -0.56 7.20
C ASP A 108 15.03 0.74 6.37
N PRO A 109 15.66 1.88 6.75
CA PRO A 109 15.44 3.16 6.08
C PRO A 109 15.92 3.19 4.63
N ALA A 110 16.99 2.46 4.28
CA ALA A 110 17.47 2.40 2.90
C ALA A 110 16.51 1.64 1.96
N PRO A 111 16.00 0.43 2.31
CA PRO A 111 14.92 -0.20 1.56
C PRO A 111 13.65 0.65 1.45
N LEU A 112 13.26 1.35 2.52
CA LEU A 112 12.11 2.26 2.46
C LEU A 112 12.32 3.36 1.43
N ALA A 113 13.48 4.01 1.43
CA ALA A 113 13.83 5.05 0.46
C ALA A 113 13.80 4.51 -0.98
N GLN A 114 14.27 3.29 -1.22
CA GLN A 114 14.20 2.65 -2.54
C GLN A 114 12.76 2.45 -3.01
N VAL A 115 11.88 1.96 -2.13
CA VAL A 115 10.45 1.77 -2.45
C VAL A 115 9.79 3.11 -2.78
N LEU A 116 10.06 4.16 -2.00
CA LEU A 116 9.47 5.49 -2.21
C LEU A 116 10.01 6.21 -3.46
N SER A 117 11.24 5.87 -3.89
CA SER A 117 11.88 6.45 -5.07
C SER A 117 11.54 5.74 -6.37
N ALA A 118 10.89 4.58 -6.31
CA ALA A 118 10.51 3.81 -7.49
C ALA A 118 9.38 4.52 -8.25
N THR A 119 9.74 5.31 -9.26
CA THR A 119 8.81 6.13 -10.05
C THR A 119 8.15 5.35 -11.20
N ASP A 120 8.69 4.21 -11.60
CA ASP A 120 8.30 3.49 -12.81
C ASP A 120 7.21 2.42 -12.58
N ASN A 121 6.49 2.48 -11.45
CA ASN A 121 5.39 1.57 -11.19
C ASN A 121 4.08 2.08 -11.84
N PRO A 122 3.48 1.32 -12.79
CA PRO A 122 2.22 1.69 -13.43
C PRO A 122 1.07 1.94 -12.45
N LEU A 123 1.05 1.27 -11.29
CA LEU A 123 0.04 1.47 -10.26
C LEU A 123 0.20 2.80 -9.53
N SER A 124 1.44 3.31 -9.41
CA SER A 124 1.66 4.68 -8.87
C SER A 124 1.04 5.73 -9.79
N THR A 125 1.18 5.56 -11.11
CA THR A 125 0.49 6.43 -12.09
C THR A 125 -1.02 6.30 -11.97
N GLN A 126 -1.56 5.08 -11.90
CA GLN A 126 -3.00 4.86 -11.72
C GLN A 126 -3.53 5.46 -10.41
N PHE A 127 -2.75 5.42 -9.33
CA PHE A 127 -3.12 6.06 -8.06
C PHE A 127 -3.16 7.59 -8.20
N ASN A 128 -2.17 8.18 -8.88
CA ASN A 128 -2.16 9.61 -9.16
C ASN A 128 -3.37 10.03 -10.02
N ASP A 129 -3.65 9.30 -11.09
CA ASP A 129 -4.80 9.55 -11.97
C ASP A 129 -6.14 9.44 -11.20
N ALA A 130 -6.27 8.42 -10.35
CA ALA A 130 -7.45 8.26 -9.51
C ALA A 130 -7.62 9.45 -8.53
N LEU A 131 -6.54 9.90 -7.91
CA LEU A 131 -6.57 11.08 -7.05
C LEU A 131 -6.91 12.35 -7.84
N ALA A 132 -6.35 12.52 -9.03
CA ALA A 132 -6.63 13.67 -9.88
C ALA A 132 -8.13 13.77 -10.26
N ILE A 133 -8.76 12.62 -10.53
CA ILE A 133 -10.21 12.56 -10.78
C ILE A 133 -11.00 12.93 -9.53
N ILE A 134 -10.66 12.35 -8.37
CA ILE A 134 -11.39 12.57 -7.11
C ILE A 134 -11.22 14.02 -6.63
N LEU A 135 -10.00 14.55 -6.70
CA LEU A 135 -9.66 15.90 -6.26
C LEU A 135 -9.97 16.97 -7.31
N GLN A 136 -10.37 16.56 -8.53
CA GLN A 136 -10.65 17.42 -9.69
C GLN A 136 -9.48 18.35 -10.07
N SER A 137 -8.24 17.94 -9.75
CA SER A 137 -7.04 18.72 -10.00
C SER A 137 -5.80 17.82 -10.03
N GLN A 138 -5.08 17.83 -11.15
CA GLN A 138 -3.80 17.12 -11.27
C GLN A 138 -2.74 17.72 -10.34
N ILE A 139 -2.69 19.04 -10.24
CA ILE A 139 -1.73 19.74 -9.36
C ILE A 139 -1.96 19.33 -7.89
N LEU A 140 -3.23 19.28 -7.48
CA LEU A 140 -3.56 18.88 -6.12
C LEU A 140 -3.24 17.39 -5.85
N ALA A 141 -3.46 16.53 -6.82
CA ALA A 141 -3.08 15.12 -6.73
C ALA A 141 -1.55 14.96 -6.56
N ASP A 142 -0.78 15.66 -7.37
CA ASP A 142 0.69 15.65 -7.28
C ASP A 142 1.19 16.17 -5.92
N LEU A 143 0.57 17.22 -5.39
CA LEU A 143 0.89 17.77 -4.07
C LEU A 143 0.49 16.78 -2.96
N ALA A 144 -0.69 16.17 -3.07
CA ALA A 144 -1.19 15.18 -2.11
C ALA A 144 -0.26 13.96 -2.03
N ILE A 145 0.24 13.46 -3.16
CA ILE A 145 1.20 12.35 -3.16
C ILE A 145 2.50 12.72 -2.47
N ARG A 146 3.06 13.90 -2.74
CA ARG A 146 4.28 14.38 -2.05
C ARG A 146 4.05 14.55 -0.56
N TRP A 147 2.89 15.06 -0.17
CA TRP A 147 2.48 15.19 1.22
C TRP A 147 2.34 13.83 1.91
N LEU A 148 1.72 12.82 1.23
CA LEU A 148 1.62 11.45 1.74
C LEU A 148 2.99 10.77 1.87
N ILE A 149 3.89 10.94 0.88
CA ILE A 149 5.27 10.44 0.96
C ILE A 149 6.00 11.07 2.15
N GLY A 150 5.81 12.37 2.41
CA GLY A 150 6.34 13.04 3.59
C GLY A 150 5.89 12.38 4.89
N GLN A 151 4.63 11.93 4.97
CA GLN A 151 4.10 11.24 6.16
C GLN A 151 4.56 9.79 6.29
N VAL A 152 4.91 9.11 5.19
CA VAL A 152 5.59 7.82 5.28
C VAL A 152 6.90 7.97 6.04
N LEU A 153 7.61 9.08 5.89
CA LEU A 153 8.87 9.37 6.59
C LEU A 153 8.66 10.00 7.97
N GLN A 154 7.69 10.93 8.08
CA GLN A 154 7.33 11.66 9.30
C GLN A 154 5.82 11.59 9.51
N PRO A 155 5.32 10.57 10.22
CA PRO A 155 3.89 10.36 10.39
C PRO A 155 3.25 11.51 11.19
N LEU A 156 2.03 11.86 10.81
CA LEU A 156 1.23 12.86 11.49
C LEU A 156 0.30 12.23 12.53
N ALA A 157 0.02 13.00 13.58
CA ALA A 157 -1.10 12.71 14.46
C ALA A 157 -2.43 12.86 13.70
N PRO A 158 -3.50 12.16 14.10
CA PRO A 158 -4.79 12.23 13.41
C PRO A 158 -5.35 13.65 13.25
N GLU A 159 -5.19 14.48 14.28
CA GLU A 159 -5.66 15.87 14.22
C GLU A 159 -4.87 16.73 13.24
N ASP A 160 -3.54 16.58 13.20
CA ASP A 160 -2.69 17.27 12.23
C ASP A 160 -2.98 16.80 10.81
N SER A 161 -3.25 15.50 10.61
CA SER A 161 -3.67 14.94 9.32
C SER A 161 -4.95 15.64 8.81
N ARG A 162 -5.95 15.79 9.68
CA ARG A 162 -7.21 16.47 9.35
C ARG A 162 -6.98 17.92 9.01
N LEU A 163 -6.28 18.67 9.86
CA LEU A 163 -6.01 20.10 9.64
C LEU A 163 -5.23 20.37 8.34
N GLN A 164 -4.22 19.55 8.05
CA GLN A 164 -3.45 19.70 6.82
C GLN A 164 -4.26 19.31 5.58
N ALA A 165 -5.11 18.28 5.67
CA ALA A 165 -6.03 17.93 4.59
C ALA A 165 -7.03 19.06 4.29
N GLU A 166 -7.63 19.65 5.31
CA GLU A 166 -8.52 20.81 5.19
C GLU A 166 -7.81 21.99 4.53
N PHE A 167 -6.58 22.28 4.94
CA PHE A 167 -5.78 23.37 4.39
C PHE A 167 -5.46 23.16 2.90
N LEU A 168 -5.02 21.95 2.51
CA LEU A 168 -4.72 21.61 1.12
C LEU A 168 -5.93 21.80 0.22
N ILE A 169 -7.11 21.33 0.64
CA ILE A 169 -8.34 21.45 -0.14
C ILE A 169 -8.84 22.89 -0.20
N SER A 170 -8.78 23.64 0.90
CA SER A 170 -9.26 25.03 0.93
C SER A 170 -8.47 25.95 0.01
N ARG A 171 -7.19 25.67 -0.22
CA ARG A 171 -6.32 26.47 -1.12
C ARG A 171 -6.40 26.05 -2.58
N ALA A 172 -6.86 24.85 -2.89
CA ALA A 172 -7.06 24.39 -4.24
C ALA A 172 -8.31 24.99 -4.91
N ASN A 173 -9.22 25.54 -4.13
CA ASN A 173 -10.49 26.15 -4.61
C ASN A 173 -10.40 27.69 -4.79
N LEU A 174 -9.19 28.26 -4.79
CA LEU A 174 -8.89 29.65 -5.09
C LEU A 174 -8.37 29.80 -6.52
#